data_3d8183e8cf2b6d972a98b82b41f0edc0
#
_entry.id   3d8183e8cf2b6d972a98b82b41f0edc0
#
_cell.length_a   1.000
_cell.length_b   1.000
_cell.length_c   1.000
_cell.angle_alpha   90.00
_cell.angle_beta   90.00
_cell.angle_gamma   90.00
#
_symmetry.space_group_name_H-M   'P 1'
#
loop_
_entity.id
_entity.type
_entity.pdbx_description
1 polymer ?
#
loop_
_entity_poly.entity_id
_entity_poly.type
_entity_poly.pdbx_seq_one_letter_code
_entity_poly.pdbx_strand_id
1 'polypeptide(L)'
;MQTNSTCYKKTSEMTVRGVLWHSTGANNPNLKRYVQPSSNDVNYSGLIAKLGKNTAGNDWNHVERQAGLNAWVGKLADGTVASVQTMPWNYKPWGCGGGNKGSCNNGWIQFEISNIVSV
;
A
#
# COMPACT_ATOMS: atom_id res chain seq x y z
N MET A 1 5.57 1.69 7.39
CA MET A 1 5.87 0.59 6.45
C MET A 1 5.07 -0.66 6.80
N GLN A 2 4.67 -1.42 5.83
CA GLN A 2 3.91 -2.66 6.02
C GLN A 2 4.85 -3.87 6.05
N THR A 3 5.71 -3.92 7.06
CA THR A 3 6.81 -4.89 7.18
C THR A 3 6.38 -6.33 7.38
N ASN A 4 5.11 -6.57 7.74
CA ASN A 4 4.57 -7.93 7.89
C ASN A 4 4.02 -8.49 6.57
N SER A 5 3.85 -7.67 5.54
CA SER A 5 3.30 -8.14 4.26
C SER A 5 4.25 -9.13 3.59
N THR A 6 3.67 -10.09 2.87
CA THR A 6 4.44 -11.07 2.10
C THR A 6 5.33 -10.39 1.06
N CYS A 7 4.80 -9.37 0.38
CA CYS A 7 5.55 -8.61 -0.60
C CYS A 7 6.78 -7.95 0.02
N TYR A 8 6.61 -7.23 1.13
CA TYR A 8 7.71 -6.56 1.81
C TYR A 8 8.84 -7.53 2.18
N LYS A 9 8.47 -8.71 2.68
CA LYS A 9 9.44 -9.72 3.16
C LYS A 9 10.17 -10.44 2.03
N LYS A 10 9.52 -10.65 0.90
CA LYS A 10 10.03 -11.53 -0.18
C LYS A 10 10.47 -10.81 -1.43
N THR A 11 10.17 -9.52 -1.56
CA THR A 11 10.53 -8.77 -2.77
C THR A 11 12.03 -8.51 -2.85
N SER A 12 12.47 -7.98 -3.97
CA SER A 12 13.84 -7.56 -4.24
C SER A 12 13.91 -6.06 -4.49
N GLU A 13 15.10 -5.50 -4.45
CA GLU A 13 15.35 -4.12 -4.86
C GLU A 13 15.27 -3.98 -6.37
N MET A 14 14.95 -2.78 -6.82
CA MET A 14 14.88 -2.42 -8.22
C MET A 14 15.58 -1.08 -8.48
N THR A 15 15.95 -0.83 -9.72
CA THR A 15 16.32 0.51 -10.18
C THR A 15 15.04 1.23 -10.61
N VAL A 16 14.74 2.36 -9.98
CA VAL A 16 13.52 3.11 -10.25
C VAL A 16 13.59 3.75 -11.63
N ARG A 17 12.56 3.53 -12.43
CA ARG A 17 12.43 4.03 -13.81
C ARG A 17 11.26 4.97 -14.00
N GLY A 18 10.25 4.90 -13.15
CA GLY A 18 9.06 5.73 -13.26
C GLY A 18 8.03 5.41 -12.17
N VAL A 19 6.85 5.97 -12.33
CA VAL A 19 5.73 5.84 -11.38
C VAL A 19 4.51 5.34 -12.12
N LEU A 20 3.81 4.37 -11.52
CA LEU A 20 2.57 3.80 -12.04
C LEU A 20 1.46 3.99 -11.01
N TRP A 21 0.30 4.41 -11.47
CA TRP A 21 -0.88 4.63 -10.64
C TRP A 21 -1.91 3.53 -10.88
N HIS A 22 -2.46 3.00 -9.77
CA HIS A 22 -3.57 2.06 -9.80
C HIS A 22 -4.78 2.67 -9.09
N SER A 23 -5.97 2.18 -9.44
CA SER A 23 -7.19 2.41 -8.66
C SER A 23 -7.54 1.12 -7.93
N THR A 24 -7.99 1.23 -6.68
CA THR A 24 -8.38 0.05 -5.90
C THR A 24 -9.56 -0.69 -6.51
N GLY A 25 -10.39 0.01 -7.28
CA GLY A 25 -11.65 -0.56 -7.78
C GLY A 25 -12.66 -0.90 -6.69
N ALA A 26 -12.27 -0.79 -5.42
CA ALA A 26 -13.14 -1.03 -4.29
C ALA A 26 -13.82 0.27 -3.85
N ASN A 27 -15.05 0.18 -3.40
CA ASN A 27 -15.83 1.34 -2.99
C ASN A 27 -15.56 1.72 -1.52
N ASN A 28 -14.28 1.84 -1.17
CA ASN A 28 -13.84 2.22 0.16
C ASN A 28 -12.71 3.25 0.09
N PRO A 29 -12.98 4.53 0.46
CA PRO A 29 -11.98 5.59 0.39
C PRO A 29 -11.00 5.58 1.55
N ASN A 30 -11.24 4.82 2.62
CA ASN A 30 -10.49 4.90 3.86
C ASN A 30 -9.19 4.11 3.78
N LEU A 31 -8.07 4.76 4.03
CA LEU A 31 -6.76 4.13 4.03
C LEU A 31 -6.66 2.97 5.04
N LYS A 32 -7.33 3.07 6.19
CA LYS A 32 -7.29 2.01 7.22
C LYS A 32 -7.73 0.64 6.70
N ARG A 33 -8.53 0.60 5.64
CA ARG A 33 -8.98 -0.65 5.02
C ARG A 33 -7.81 -1.44 4.44
N TYR A 34 -6.81 -0.74 3.93
CA TYR A 34 -5.69 -1.32 3.19
C TYR A 34 -4.37 -1.19 3.93
N VAL A 35 -4.17 -0.09 4.63
CA VAL A 35 -2.89 0.32 5.21
C VAL A 35 -2.96 0.34 6.72
N GLN A 36 -2.14 -0.52 7.34
CA GLN A 36 -1.95 -0.55 8.79
C GLN A 36 -0.46 -0.74 9.09
N PRO A 37 0.09 -0.03 10.08
CA PRO A 37 1.47 -0.26 10.49
C PRO A 37 1.62 -1.61 11.20
N SER A 38 2.84 -2.13 11.19
CA SER A 38 3.19 -3.26 12.03
C SER A 38 3.23 -2.83 13.51
N SER A 39 2.87 -3.72 14.41
CA SER A 39 2.78 -3.40 15.84
C SER A 39 4.11 -2.98 16.49
N ASN A 40 5.22 -3.37 15.87
CA ASN A 40 6.58 -3.00 16.31
C ASN A 40 7.11 -1.72 15.65
N ASP A 41 6.30 -1.03 14.85
CA ASP A 41 6.68 0.26 14.26
C ASP A 41 6.85 1.29 15.37
N VAL A 42 7.96 2.03 15.34
CA VAL A 42 8.25 3.07 16.36
C VAL A 42 7.21 4.19 16.37
N ASN A 43 6.52 4.40 15.25
CA ASN A 43 5.48 5.40 15.09
C ASN A 43 4.05 4.82 15.15
N TYR A 44 3.91 3.59 15.65
CA TYR A 44 2.64 2.86 15.62
C TYR A 44 1.48 3.68 16.16
N SER A 45 1.60 4.23 17.36
CA SER A 45 0.51 4.98 18.00
C SER A 45 0.09 6.22 17.19
N GLY A 46 1.07 6.95 16.66
CA GLY A 46 0.81 8.14 15.84
C GLY A 46 0.17 7.78 14.51
N LEU A 47 0.63 6.71 13.88
CA LEU A 47 0.06 6.24 12.61
C LEU A 47 -1.36 5.74 12.78
N ILE A 48 -1.66 4.98 13.84
CA ILE A 48 -3.01 4.51 14.13
C ILE A 48 -3.95 5.68 14.44
N ALA A 49 -3.47 6.70 15.16
CA ALA A 49 -4.28 7.89 15.43
C ALA A 49 -4.69 8.61 14.14
N LYS A 50 -3.79 8.67 13.16
CA LYS A 50 -4.06 9.32 11.86
C LYS A 50 -4.88 8.47 10.91
N LEU A 51 -4.55 7.19 10.78
CA LEU A 51 -5.22 6.28 9.85
C LEU A 51 -6.57 5.79 10.37
N GLY A 52 -6.68 5.56 11.68
CA GLY A 52 -7.70 4.73 12.28
C GLY A 52 -7.27 3.28 12.33
N LYS A 53 -7.79 2.53 13.29
CA LYS A 53 -7.46 1.11 13.44
C LYS A 53 -8.39 0.25 12.59
N ASN A 54 -7.82 -0.70 11.86
CA ASN A 54 -8.58 -1.73 11.15
C ASN A 54 -8.79 -2.90 12.10
N THR A 55 -10.02 -3.03 12.63
CA THR A 55 -10.38 -4.10 13.55
C THR A 55 -10.77 -5.40 12.85
N ALA A 56 -10.99 -5.36 11.54
CA ALA A 56 -11.32 -6.55 10.76
C ALA A 56 -10.10 -7.39 10.39
N GLY A 57 -8.89 -6.84 10.52
CA GLY A 57 -7.66 -7.54 10.21
C GLY A 57 -7.49 -7.88 8.72
N ASN A 58 -8.15 -7.14 7.84
CA ASN A 58 -8.16 -7.41 6.40
C ASN A 58 -7.32 -6.42 5.58
N ASP A 59 -6.49 -5.63 6.24
CA ASP A 59 -5.50 -4.78 5.58
C ASP A 59 -4.36 -5.61 4.98
N TRP A 60 -3.61 -5.03 4.08
CA TRP A 60 -2.56 -5.73 3.33
C TRP A 60 -1.31 -6.05 4.15
N ASN A 61 -1.20 -5.56 5.36
CA ASN A 61 -0.09 -5.89 6.27
C ASN A 61 -0.40 -7.11 7.15
N HIS A 62 -1.66 -7.50 7.31
CA HIS A 62 -2.10 -8.54 8.24
C HIS A 62 -2.81 -9.72 7.57
N VAL A 63 -3.00 -9.67 6.26
CA VAL A 63 -3.48 -10.82 5.49
C VAL A 63 -2.38 -11.33 4.59
N GLU A 64 -2.36 -12.62 4.34
CA GLU A 64 -1.45 -13.20 3.36
C GLU A 64 -1.93 -12.84 1.96
N ARG A 65 -1.05 -12.17 1.18
CA ARG A 65 -1.40 -11.65 -0.12
C ARG A 65 -0.18 -11.62 -1.03
N GLN A 66 -0.36 -12.08 -2.28
CA GLN A 66 0.67 -12.02 -3.31
C GLN A 66 0.63 -10.69 -4.05
N ALA A 67 0.52 -9.61 -3.30
CA ALA A 67 0.48 -8.25 -3.83
C ALA A 67 1.08 -7.28 -2.81
N GLY A 68 1.58 -6.16 -3.30
CA GLY A 68 2.11 -5.09 -2.46
C GLY A 68 2.47 -3.87 -3.30
N LEU A 69 2.41 -2.72 -2.68
CA LEU A 69 2.61 -1.43 -3.33
C LEU A 69 3.54 -0.55 -2.49
N ASN A 70 4.15 0.43 -3.12
CA ASN A 70 5.06 1.35 -2.45
C ASN A 70 4.32 2.40 -1.63
N ALA A 71 3.16 2.86 -2.09
CA ALA A 71 2.39 3.88 -1.41
C ALA A 71 0.91 3.84 -1.77
N TRP A 72 0.11 4.53 -0.98
CA TRP A 72 -1.33 4.62 -1.10
C TRP A 72 -1.79 6.05 -0.95
N VAL A 73 -2.85 6.42 -1.64
CA VAL A 73 -3.56 7.70 -1.48
C VAL A 73 -5.00 7.40 -1.10
N GLY A 74 -5.49 8.04 -0.06
CA GLY A 74 -6.86 7.86 0.41
C GLY A 74 -7.17 8.73 1.62
N LYS A 75 -8.29 8.45 2.27
CA LYS A 75 -8.75 9.23 3.42
C LYS A 75 -8.17 8.71 4.73
N LEU A 76 -7.73 9.65 5.55
CA LEU A 76 -7.38 9.44 6.95
C LEU A 76 -8.65 9.34 7.82
N ALA A 77 -8.48 9.06 9.12
CA ALA A 77 -9.59 8.93 10.06
C ALA A 77 -10.43 10.20 10.16
N ASP A 78 -9.82 11.38 9.98
CA ASP A 78 -10.51 12.67 10.01
C ASP A 78 -11.18 13.06 8.69
N GLY A 79 -11.12 12.21 7.68
CA GLY A 79 -11.70 12.43 6.36
C GLY A 79 -10.82 13.22 5.40
N THR A 80 -9.65 13.70 5.81
CA THR A 80 -8.71 14.38 4.90
C THR A 80 -8.00 13.37 4.02
N VAL A 81 -7.60 13.79 2.82
CA VAL A 81 -6.87 12.96 1.87
C VAL A 81 -5.37 13.07 2.14
N ALA A 82 -4.71 11.93 2.18
CA ALA A 82 -3.27 11.87 2.38
C ALA A 82 -2.65 10.73 1.58
N SER A 83 -1.34 10.78 1.40
CA SER A 83 -0.54 9.67 0.88
C SER A 83 0.25 9.03 2.02
N VAL A 84 0.37 7.71 1.97
CA VAL A 84 1.12 6.94 2.97
C VAL A 84 2.05 5.98 2.25
N GLN A 85 3.32 6.02 2.60
CA GLN A 85 4.32 5.09 2.07
C GLN A 85 4.27 3.79 2.85
N THR A 86 4.23 2.66 2.14
CA THR A 86 4.12 1.32 2.73
C THR A 86 5.34 0.43 2.48
N MET A 87 6.13 0.75 1.47
CA MET A 87 7.43 0.10 1.21
C MET A 87 8.45 1.14 0.75
N PRO A 88 9.76 0.88 0.94
CA PRO A 88 10.80 1.73 0.36
C PRO A 88 10.61 1.90 -1.15
N TRP A 89 10.98 3.08 -1.66
CA TRP A 89 10.78 3.41 -3.07
C TRP A 89 11.52 2.48 -4.03
N ASN A 90 12.63 1.92 -3.61
CA ASN A 90 13.43 1.00 -4.42
C ASN A 90 13.08 -0.49 -4.20
N TYR A 91 12.07 -0.79 -3.40
CA TYR A 91 11.55 -2.15 -3.30
C TYR A 91 10.59 -2.39 -4.46
N LYS A 92 10.78 -3.53 -5.14
CA LYS A 92 9.92 -3.91 -6.26
C LYS A 92 8.51 -4.25 -5.78
N PRO A 93 7.48 -3.48 -6.19
CA PRO A 93 6.11 -3.77 -5.80
C PRO A 93 5.54 -4.95 -6.59
N TRP A 94 4.47 -5.52 -6.09
CA TRP A 94 3.74 -6.62 -6.73
C TRP A 94 2.31 -6.16 -7.05
N GLY A 95 2.18 -5.07 -7.80
CA GLY A 95 0.88 -4.50 -8.19
C GLY A 95 0.46 -4.86 -9.61
N CYS A 96 1.39 -5.39 -10.42
CA CYS A 96 1.15 -5.81 -11.80
C CYS A 96 1.21 -7.31 -11.94
N GLY A 97 0.41 -7.86 -12.85
CA GLY A 97 0.55 -9.25 -13.27
C GLY A 97 1.76 -9.47 -14.18
N GLY A 98 2.10 -10.72 -14.42
CA GLY A 98 3.05 -11.08 -15.45
C GLY A 98 2.47 -10.90 -16.85
N GLY A 99 3.33 -10.88 -17.87
CA GLY A 99 2.92 -10.78 -19.26
C GLY A 99 4.04 -11.25 -20.19
N ASN A 100 3.78 -11.27 -21.49
CA ASN A 100 4.72 -11.74 -22.51
C ASN A 100 6.02 -10.93 -22.54
N LYS A 101 5.98 -9.69 -22.10
CA LYS A 101 7.14 -8.79 -22.04
C LYS A 101 7.64 -8.57 -20.60
N GLY A 102 7.24 -9.42 -19.67
CA GLY A 102 7.54 -9.28 -18.26
C GLY A 102 6.52 -8.43 -17.51
N SER A 103 6.74 -8.28 -16.22
CA SER A 103 5.85 -7.53 -15.33
C SER A 103 6.28 -6.07 -15.24
N CYS A 104 5.30 -5.16 -15.15
CA CYS A 104 5.54 -3.76 -14.85
C CYS A 104 6.01 -3.52 -13.40
N ASN A 105 6.12 -4.55 -12.58
CA ASN A 105 6.62 -4.43 -11.21
C ASN A 105 8.06 -3.93 -11.16
N ASN A 106 8.90 -4.40 -12.07
CA ASN A 106 10.32 -4.07 -12.05
C ASN A 106 10.59 -2.68 -12.62
N GLY A 107 11.05 -1.77 -11.77
CA GLY A 107 11.44 -0.42 -12.14
C GLY A 107 10.36 0.63 -11.91
N TRP A 108 9.16 0.26 -11.53
CA TRP A 108 8.05 1.20 -11.38
C TRP A 108 7.62 1.31 -9.92
N ILE A 109 7.74 2.51 -9.35
CA ILE A 109 7.10 2.85 -8.09
C ILE A 109 5.60 2.81 -8.32
N GLN A 110 4.87 2.09 -7.48
CA GLN A 110 3.44 1.92 -7.66
C GLN A 110 2.65 2.51 -6.50
N PHE A 111 1.68 3.33 -6.86
CA PHE A 111 0.70 3.93 -5.97
C PHE A 111 -0.67 3.33 -6.24
N GLU A 112 -1.40 3.07 -5.19
CA GLU A 112 -2.82 2.75 -5.27
C GLU A 112 -3.62 3.95 -4.79
N ILE A 113 -4.62 4.35 -5.58
CA ILE A 113 -5.55 5.41 -5.19
C ILE A 113 -6.83 4.74 -4.72
N SER A 114 -7.15 4.90 -3.43
CA SER A 114 -8.43 4.48 -2.89
C SER A 114 -9.54 5.34 -3.49
N ASN A 115 -10.73 4.79 -3.66
CA ASN A 115 -11.86 5.51 -4.24
C ASN A 115 -12.32 6.62 -3.28
N ILE A 116 -11.74 7.82 -3.44
CA ILE A 116 -11.95 8.98 -2.57
C ILE A 116 -13.09 9.88 -3.03
N VAL A 117 -13.64 9.62 -4.22
CA VAL A 117 -14.76 10.37 -4.77
C VAL A 117 -15.96 9.44 -4.84
N SER A 118 -17.02 9.83 -4.16
CA SER A 118 -18.32 9.19 -4.27
C SER A 118 -19.08 9.80 -5.44
N VAL A 119 -19.47 8.97 -6.38
CA VAL A 119 -20.23 9.42 -7.54
C VAL A 119 -21.68 9.02 -7.36
#